data_b93d45a76aa024ade23e2d7d5c0ebf44
#
_entry.id   b93d45a76aa024ade23e2d7d5c0ebf44
#
_cell.length_a   1.000
_cell.length_b   1.000
_cell.length_c   1.000
_cell.angle_alpha   90.00
_cell.angle_beta   90.00
_cell.angle_gamma   90.00
#
_symmetry.space_group_name_H-M   'P 1'
#
loop_
_entity.id
_entity.type
_entity.pdbx_description
1 polymer ?
#
loop_
_entity_poly.entity_id
_entity_poly.type
_entity_poly.pdbx_seq_one_letter_code
_entity_poly.pdbx_strand_id
1 'polypeptide(L)'
;MRKLSLLLALIVLSMAQLSSAESGFKYVKPTTYDQSTKLTIAGKSRHYFVVDADNHVSVTVEGPSQLKVMSRLQLSSETASPDYSYDVLIEGSKKPKSVHHTSKLSEKADGVEGAKFIGVLRSKILDIPSGKHSVTITVPEGSKEVMYIRLSQKTNEFTGGTAVIAMTPFEYTSEIELVSDEVVYPYYRISTTDRAALRLVGPATLKVLSRIEFSPEMKGNQKWKVQVMEDGKLKKAYHLSAGSSDVIQYRNPAPLLPSRAETFFVEVPEGEHVYEFRMEDDPRTALMRFLMPKTELDGEKGN
;
A
#
# COMPACT_ATOMS: atom_id res chain seq x y z
N MET A 1 -51.21 31.40 -40.17
CA MET A 1 -50.10 32.01 -39.46
C MET A 1 -49.82 31.11 -38.20
N ARG A 2 -48.92 30.14 -38.32
CA ARG A 2 -48.56 29.21 -37.23
C ARG A 2 -47.32 29.72 -36.55
N LYS A 3 -47.44 30.07 -35.27
CA LYS A 3 -46.30 30.44 -34.40
C LYS A 3 -45.55 29.20 -33.99
N LEU A 4 -44.30 29.08 -34.43
CA LEU A 4 -43.37 28.04 -34.08
C LEU A 4 -42.69 28.46 -32.76
N SER A 5 -43.03 27.81 -31.65
CA SER A 5 -42.37 28.01 -30.35
C SER A 5 -41.13 27.13 -30.30
N LEU A 6 -39.97 27.79 -30.30
CA LEU A 6 -38.67 27.14 -30.12
C LEU A 6 -38.49 26.86 -28.62
N LEU A 7 -38.55 25.59 -28.22
CA LEU A 7 -38.25 25.16 -26.87
C LEU A 7 -36.73 24.96 -26.77
N LEU A 8 -36.04 25.90 -26.14
CA LEU A 8 -34.61 25.82 -25.85
C LEU A 8 -34.42 24.91 -24.64
N ALA A 9 -34.09 23.67 -24.87
CA ALA A 9 -33.72 22.75 -23.80
C ALA A 9 -32.33 23.10 -23.30
N LEU A 10 -32.24 23.70 -22.12
CA LEU A 10 -31.01 23.98 -21.40
C LEU A 10 -30.51 22.65 -20.78
N ILE A 11 -29.58 21.97 -21.47
CA ILE A 11 -28.88 20.83 -20.90
C ILE A 11 -27.88 21.40 -19.90
N VAL A 12 -28.25 21.39 -18.64
CA VAL A 12 -27.29 21.59 -17.53
C VAL A 12 -26.45 20.34 -17.42
N LEU A 13 -25.29 20.37 -18.06
CA LEU A 13 -24.26 19.37 -17.88
C LEU A 13 -23.68 19.58 -16.48
N SER A 14 -24.21 18.88 -15.47
CA SER A 14 -23.62 18.80 -14.17
C SER A 14 -22.30 18.01 -14.32
N MET A 15 -21.19 18.73 -14.47
CA MET A 15 -19.88 18.16 -14.23
C MET A 15 -19.85 17.76 -12.75
N ALA A 16 -20.21 16.52 -12.47
CA ALA A 16 -19.82 15.85 -11.26
C ALA A 16 -18.28 15.87 -11.26
N GLN A 17 -17.71 16.80 -10.50
CA GLN A 17 -16.30 16.71 -10.14
C GLN A 17 -16.16 15.39 -9.38
N LEU A 18 -15.69 14.36 -10.08
CA LEU A 18 -15.06 13.22 -9.42
C LEU A 18 -13.87 13.81 -8.65
N SER A 19 -14.12 14.27 -7.43
CA SER A 19 -13.07 14.29 -6.44
C SER A 19 -12.72 12.81 -6.25
N SER A 20 -11.66 12.35 -6.90
CA SER A 20 -10.98 11.15 -6.49
C SER A 20 -10.46 11.45 -5.07
N ALA A 21 -11.33 11.31 -4.08
CA ALA A 21 -10.93 11.10 -2.73
C ALA A 21 -9.98 9.89 -2.86
N GLU A 22 -8.69 10.08 -2.57
CA GLU A 22 -7.78 8.98 -2.32
C GLU A 22 -8.35 8.27 -1.10
N SER A 23 -9.33 7.41 -1.36
CA SER A 23 -10.15 6.75 -0.38
C SER A 23 -9.23 5.83 0.43
N GLY A 24 -9.27 5.98 1.73
CA GLY A 24 -8.64 5.08 2.68
C GLY A 24 -7.46 5.63 3.48
N PHE A 25 -6.85 6.77 3.12
CA PHE A 25 -5.80 7.36 3.96
C PHE A 25 -6.39 8.10 5.16
N LYS A 26 -6.08 7.62 6.38
CA LYS A 26 -6.45 8.27 7.65
C LYS A 26 -5.24 8.98 8.25
N TYR A 27 -5.46 10.15 8.84
CA TYR A 27 -4.42 10.88 9.55
C TYR A 27 -3.82 10.02 10.66
N VAL A 28 -2.48 10.04 10.74
CA VAL A 28 -1.71 9.38 11.81
C VAL A 28 -0.86 10.43 12.51
N LYS A 29 -0.99 10.51 13.84
CA LYS A 29 -0.12 11.34 14.66
C LYS A 29 1.23 10.63 14.82
N PRO A 30 2.37 11.33 14.67
CA PRO A 30 3.67 10.79 15.01
C PRO A 30 3.73 10.27 16.43
N THR A 31 4.51 9.22 16.65
CA THR A 31 4.81 8.65 17.97
C THR A 31 5.79 9.55 18.73
N THR A 32 6.77 10.08 17.98
CA THR A 32 7.80 11.00 18.49
C THR A 32 7.95 12.17 17.54
N TYR A 33 8.06 13.35 18.06
CA TYR A 33 8.37 14.60 17.33
C TYR A 33 8.89 15.65 18.32
N ASP A 34 9.75 16.52 17.85
CA ASP A 34 10.35 17.57 18.69
C ASP A 34 9.50 18.85 18.67
N GLN A 35 9.02 19.25 17.48
CA GLN A 35 8.25 20.47 17.29
C GLN A 35 7.02 20.27 16.39
N SER A 36 5.97 21.03 16.66
CA SER A 36 4.76 21.05 15.82
C SER A 36 4.17 22.45 15.69
N THR A 37 3.43 22.68 14.62
CA THR A 37 2.76 23.94 14.35
C THR A 37 1.43 23.75 13.66
N LYS A 38 0.64 24.82 13.56
CA LYS A 38 -0.61 24.83 12.79
C LYS A 38 -0.43 25.73 11.59
N LEU A 39 -0.67 25.18 10.40
CA LEU A 39 -0.77 25.93 9.16
C LEU A 39 -2.23 26.15 8.80
N THR A 40 -2.59 27.33 8.37
CA THR A 40 -3.89 27.62 7.79
C THR A 40 -3.84 27.36 6.27
N ILE A 41 -4.65 26.42 5.80
CA ILE A 41 -4.71 26.02 4.40
C ILE A 41 -6.13 26.23 3.87
N ALA A 42 -6.30 27.15 2.95
CA ALA A 42 -7.62 27.55 2.43
C ALA A 42 -8.61 27.86 3.58
N GLY A 43 -8.21 28.65 4.55
CA GLY A 43 -9.00 29.06 5.72
C GLY A 43 -9.21 27.97 6.79
N LYS A 44 -8.63 26.78 6.64
CA LYS A 44 -8.74 25.69 7.63
C LYS A 44 -7.42 25.42 8.31
N SER A 45 -7.42 25.49 9.64
CA SER A 45 -6.23 25.15 10.45
C SER A 45 -5.94 23.64 10.39
N ARG A 46 -4.68 23.30 10.13
CA ARG A 46 -4.19 21.92 10.07
C ARG A 46 -2.89 21.78 10.84
N HIS A 47 -2.79 20.70 11.61
CA HIS A 47 -1.61 20.40 12.42
C HIS A 47 -0.51 19.77 11.55
N TYR A 48 0.72 20.28 11.68
CA TYR A 48 1.92 19.82 11.03
C TYR A 48 3.05 19.66 12.05
N PHE A 49 4.02 18.81 11.73
CA PHE A 49 5.22 18.56 12.52
C PHE A 49 6.41 19.12 11.79
N VAL A 50 7.33 19.74 12.51
CA VAL A 50 8.52 20.35 11.94
C VAL A 50 9.61 19.31 11.78
N VAL A 51 10.29 19.33 10.62
CA VAL A 51 11.48 18.54 10.33
C VAL A 51 12.51 19.47 9.75
N ASP A 52 13.65 19.58 10.41
CA ASP A 52 14.81 20.38 10.03
C ASP A 52 16.09 19.72 10.57
N ALA A 53 17.20 20.45 10.62
CA ALA A 53 18.48 19.92 11.10
C ALA A 53 18.45 19.42 12.55
N ASP A 54 17.60 20.01 13.40
CA ASP A 54 17.52 19.72 14.83
C ASP A 54 16.28 18.91 15.20
N ASN A 55 15.25 18.89 14.34
CA ASN A 55 13.95 18.30 14.59
C ASN A 55 13.66 17.15 13.63
N HIS A 56 13.19 16.04 14.17
CA HIS A 56 12.78 14.87 13.39
C HIS A 56 11.38 14.40 13.76
N VAL A 57 10.82 13.48 12.94
CA VAL A 57 9.51 12.90 13.17
C VAL A 57 9.62 11.39 13.04
N SER A 58 9.11 10.66 14.05
CA SER A 58 8.96 9.21 13.97
C SER A 58 7.52 8.79 14.19
N VAL A 59 7.09 7.79 13.45
CA VAL A 59 5.76 7.19 13.56
C VAL A 59 5.86 5.68 13.60
N THR A 60 5.10 5.05 14.50
CA THR A 60 4.95 3.60 14.50
C THR A 60 3.74 3.24 13.66
N VAL A 61 3.95 2.40 12.66
CA VAL A 61 2.91 1.93 11.72
C VAL A 61 2.90 0.41 11.66
N GLU A 62 1.72 -0.15 11.49
CA GLU A 62 1.55 -1.59 11.30
C GLU A 62 1.34 -1.87 9.81
N GLY A 63 2.16 -2.73 9.27
CA GLY A 63 2.05 -3.21 7.89
C GLY A 63 1.53 -4.65 7.81
N PRO A 64 1.16 -5.09 6.61
CA PRO A 64 1.36 -4.38 5.35
C PRO A 64 0.36 -3.23 5.19
N SER A 65 0.88 -2.05 4.87
CA SER A 65 0.09 -0.83 4.74
C SER A 65 0.82 0.19 3.88
N GLN A 66 0.20 1.33 3.66
CA GLN A 66 0.84 2.46 2.98
C GLN A 66 0.90 3.66 3.90
N LEU A 67 2.08 4.25 4.03
CA LEU A 67 2.29 5.52 4.72
C LEU A 67 2.44 6.64 3.69
N LYS A 68 1.55 7.63 3.72
CA LYS A 68 1.64 8.84 2.92
C LYS A 68 2.31 9.92 3.74
N VAL A 69 3.50 10.33 3.32
CA VAL A 69 4.23 11.47 3.85
C VAL A 69 3.86 12.69 3.01
N MET A 70 3.25 13.68 3.63
CA MET A 70 2.89 14.95 3.03
C MET A 70 3.82 16.02 3.57
N SER A 71 4.50 16.76 2.68
CA SER A 71 5.48 17.79 3.04
C SER A 71 5.16 19.13 2.41
N ARG A 72 5.48 20.21 3.14
CA ARG A 72 5.53 21.58 2.67
C ARG A 72 6.86 22.18 3.08
N LEU A 73 7.54 22.84 2.17
CA LEU A 73 8.80 23.51 2.45
C LEU A 73 8.53 24.94 2.93
N GLN A 74 9.28 25.42 3.90
CA GLN A 74 9.43 26.83 4.18
C GLN A 74 10.27 27.49 3.10
N LEU A 75 9.75 28.52 2.44
CA LEU A 75 10.43 29.21 1.37
C LEU A 75 11.09 30.49 1.89
N SER A 76 12.23 30.86 1.30
CA SER A 76 12.94 32.10 1.62
C SER A 76 12.28 33.35 1.03
N SER A 77 11.55 33.20 -0.08
CA SER A 77 10.85 34.29 -0.77
C SER A 77 9.63 33.78 -1.56
N GLU A 78 8.79 34.68 -2.02
CA GLU A 78 7.63 34.44 -2.88
C GLU A 78 7.99 33.74 -4.19
N THR A 79 9.09 34.12 -4.79
CA THR A 79 9.56 33.63 -6.10
C THR A 79 10.46 32.40 -5.99
N ALA A 80 10.79 31.95 -4.76
CA ALA A 80 11.62 30.79 -4.56
C ALA A 80 10.97 29.52 -5.08
N SER A 81 11.73 28.73 -5.84
CA SER A 81 11.32 27.43 -6.34
C SER A 81 12.44 26.39 -6.15
N PRO A 82 12.86 26.14 -4.91
CA PRO A 82 13.98 25.25 -4.64
C PRO A 82 13.59 23.78 -4.74
N ASP A 83 14.59 22.97 -5.07
CA ASP A 83 14.54 21.53 -4.80
C ASP A 83 14.85 21.30 -3.32
N TYR A 84 14.24 20.26 -2.76
CA TYR A 84 14.47 19.83 -1.38
C TYR A 84 14.34 18.34 -1.26
N SER A 85 14.91 17.80 -0.21
CA SER A 85 14.85 16.37 0.07
C SER A 85 14.67 16.07 1.56
N TYR A 86 14.17 14.91 1.84
CA TYR A 86 14.15 14.33 3.16
C TYR A 86 14.42 12.82 3.09
N ASP A 87 14.97 12.29 4.16
CA ASP A 87 15.29 10.90 4.29
C ASP A 87 14.22 10.17 5.11
N VAL A 88 13.89 8.97 4.68
CA VAL A 88 12.94 8.08 5.36
C VAL A 88 13.64 6.78 5.71
N LEU A 89 13.76 6.51 7.00
CA LEU A 89 14.28 5.25 7.52
C LEU A 89 13.12 4.41 8.07
N ILE A 90 12.87 3.26 7.45
CA ILE A 90 11.97 2.24 7.97
C ILE A 90 12.80 1.26 8.78
N GLU A 91 12.39 0.97 10.01
CA GLU A 91 13.06 0.00 10.88
C GLU A 91 13.27 -1.35 10.17
N GLY A 92 14.50 -1.87 10.27
CA GLY A 92 14.93 -3.07 9.54
C GLY A 92 15.54 -2.80 8.16
N SER A 93 15.44 -1.57 7.65
CA SER A 93 16.12 -1.18 6.40
C SER A 93 17.59 -0.85 6.66
N LYS A 94 18.46 -1.27 5.73
CA LYS A 94 19.93 -1.04 5.85
C LYS A 94 20.34 0.42 5.67
N LYS A 95 19.52 1.20 4.94
CA LYS A 95 19.81 2.61 4.61
C LYS A 95 18.50 3.40 4.52
N PRO A 96 18.53 4.69 4.83
CA PRO A 96 17.39 5.57 4.57
C PRO A 96 17.14 5.69 3.06
N LYS A 97 15.90 5.97 2.71
CA LYS A 97 15.46 6.26 1.36
C LYS A 97 15.26 7.76 1.22
N SER A 98 16.04 8.40 0.38
CA SER A 98 15.88 9.83 0.07
C SER A 98 14.68 10.06 -0.85
N VAL A 99 13.90 11.08 -0.51
CA VAL A 99 12.73 11.53 -1.28
C VAL A 99 13.01 12.97 -1.72
N HIS A 100 12.94 13.21 -3.03
CA HIS A 100 13.23 14.51 -3.64
C HIS A 100 11.96 15.16 -4.18
N HIS A 101 11.85 16.46 -4.01
CA HIS A 101 10.76 17.28 -4.52
C HIS A 101 11.26 18.66 -4.92
N THR A 102 10.53 19.30 -5.85
CA THR A 102 10.64 20.73 -6.14
C THR A 102 9.44 21.45 -5.52
N SER A 103 9.65 22.57 -4.84
CA SER A 103 8.59 23.38 -4.26
C SER A 103 8.43 24.71 -5.00
N LYS A 104 7.29 25.34 -4.81
CA LYS A 104 6.98 26.73 -5.17
C LYS A 104 5.97 27.27 -4.18
N LEU A 105 5.75 28.60 -4.15
CA LEU A 105 4.78 29.21 -3.26
C LEU A 105 3.37 28.59 -3.38
N SER A 106 2.74 28.38 -2.25
CA SER A 106 1.36 27.92 -2.17
C SER A 106 0.42 29.11 -2.13
N GLU A 107 -0.53 29.17 -3.06
CA GLU A 107 -1.59 30.18 -3.07
C GLU A 107 -2.65 29.94 -1.98
N LYS A 108 -2.64 28.79 -1.32
CA LYS A 108 -3.67 28.35 -0.36
C LYS A 108 -3.15 28.25 1.08
N ALA A 109 -1.86 28.36 1.29
CA ALA A 109 -1.26 28.25 2.61
C ALA A 109 -0.84 29.61 3.13
N ASP A 110 -1.37 29.99 4.29
CA ASP A 110 -0.98 31.22 4.96
C ASP A 110 0.35 30.99 5.68
N GLY A 111 1.15 32.04 5.77
CA GLY A 111 2.37 32.04 6.58
C GLY A 111 2.04 31.88 8.07
N VAL A 112 3.04 31.47 8.85
CA VAL A 112 3.00 31.41 10.29
C VAL A 112 4.13 32.24 10.89
N GLU A 113 4.12 32.42 12.18
CA GLU A 113 5.21 33.12 12.89
C GLU A 113 6.55 32.43 12.56
N GLY A 114 7.52 33.19 12.09
CA GLY A 114 8.82 32.69 11.64
C GLY A 114 8.87 32.09 10.23
N ALA A 115 7.71 31.91 9.55
CA ALA A 115 7.64 31.31 8.21
C ALA A 115 6.61 32.00 7.32
N LYS A 116 6.99 33.10 6.69
CA LYS A 116 6.10 33.94 5.87
C LYS A 116 5.63 33.24 4.60
N PHE A 117 6.50 32.45 3.96
CA PHE A 117 6.22 31.80 2.68
C PHE A 117 6.21 30.28 2.82
N ILE A 118 5.08 29.67 2.50
CA ILE A 118 4.86 28.22 2.61
C ILE A 118 4.71 27.61 1.21
N GLY A 119 5.47 26.56 0.95
CA GLY A 119 5.45 25.84 -0.32
C GLY A 119 4.19 25.02 -0.55
N VAL A 120 3.94 24.67 -1.80
CA VAL A 120 2.87 23.76 -2.20
C VAL A 120 3.01 22.39 -1.51
N LEU A 121 1.89 21.68 -1.34
CA LEU A 121 1.90 20.33 -0.80
C LEU A 121 2.57 19.37 -1.79
N ARG A 122 3.51 18.60 -1.30
CA ARG A 122 4.08 17.42 -1.97
C ARG A 122 3.76 16.19 -1.16
N SER A 123 3.72 15.03 -1.81
CA SER A 123 3.48 13.79 -1.10
C SER A 123 4.26 12.63 -1.71
N LYS A 124 4.62 11.69 -0.84
CA LYS A 124 5.22 10.40 -1.19
C LYS A 124 4.48 9.30 -0.46
N ILE A 125 4.09 8.26 -1.19
CA ILE A 125 3.54 7.05 -0.62
C ILE A 125 4.67 6.02 -0.48
N LEU A 126 4.73 5.39 0.68
CA LEU A 126 5.70 4.39 1.07
C LEU A 126 4.95 3.11 1.41
N ASP A 127 5.35 1.99 0.81
CA ASP A 127 4.85 0.68 1.20
C ASP A 127 5.54 0.24 2.49
N ILE A 128 4.75 -0.11 3.50
CA ILE A 128 5.22 -0.59 4.80
C ILE A 128 5.12 -2.12 4.79
N PRO A 129 6.23 -2.84 5.04
CA PRO A 129 6.22 -4.30 5.10
C PRO A 129 5.30 -4.85 6.20
N SER A 130 5.02 -6.15 6.18
CA SER A 130 4.26 -6.82 7.26
C SER A 130 4.95 -6.66 8.62
N GLY A 131 4.16 -6.44 9.67
CA GLY A 131 4.61 -6.25 11.03
C GLY A 131 4.61 -4.80 11.47
N LYS A 132 5.07 -4.58 12.70
CA LYS A 132 5.14 -3.25 13.31
C LYS A 132 6.50 -2.62 13.03
N HIS A 133 6.51 -1.44 12.44
CA HIS A 133 7.73 -0.72 12.05
C HIS A 133 7.72 0.70 12.60
N SER A 134 8.88 1.16 13.05
CA SER A 134 9.14 2.58 13.24
C SER A 134 9.60 3.19 11.93
N VAL A 135 9.01 4.32 11.53
CA VAL A 135 9.40 5.09 10.35
C VAL A 135 9.84 6.46 10.81
N THR A 136 11.11 6.78 10.57
CA THR A 136 11.71 8.07 10.95
C THR A 136 11.94 8.94 9.72
N ILE A 137 11.60 10.21 9.81
CA ILE A 137 11.75 11.22 8.76
C ILE A 137 12.70 12.30 9.27
N THR A 138 13.77 12.54 8.53
CA THR A 138 14.82 13.53 8.82
C THR A 138 15.15 14.32 7.57
N VAL A 139 15.83 15.44 7.71
CA VAL A 139 16.53 16.08 6.58
C VAL A 139 17.92 15.47 6.42
N PRO A 140 18.53 15.51 5.21
CA PRO A 140 19.93 15.13 5.02
C PRO A 140 20.87 15.97 5.89
N GLU A 141 21.99 15.38 6.31
CA GLU A 141 23.01 16.07 7.09
C GLU A 141 23.50 17.34 6.38
N GLY A 142 23.58 18.45 7.13
CA GLY A 142 23.98 19.76 6.61
C GLY A 142 22.86 20.52 5.87
N SER A 143 21.66 19.97 5.78
CA SER A 143 20.50 20.67 5.23
C SER A 143 20.11 21.87 6.12
N LYS A 144 19.62 22.94 5.45
CA LYS A 144 19.05 24.12 6.12
C LYS A 144 17.54 24.24 5.88
N GLU A 145 16.95 23.25 5.22
CA GLU A 145 15.53 23.23 4.93
C GLU A 145 14.72 23.03 6.20
N VAL A 146 13.62 23.78 6.28
CA VAL A 146 12.58 23.58 7.29
C VAL A 146 11.34 23.07 6.57
N MET A 147 10.86 21.91 6.97
CA MET A 147 9.69 21.27 6.38
C MET A 147 8.59 21.07 7.40
N TYR A 148 7.37 21.16 6.92
CA TYR A 148 6.15 20.88 7.66
C TYR A 148 5.57 19.55 7.17
N ILE A 149 5.63 18.53 8.01
CA ILE A 149 5.24 17.16 7.68
C ILE A 149 3.87 16.84 8.28
N ARG A 150 3.07 16.14 7.52
CA ARG A 150 1.83 15.52 7.96
C ARG A 150 1.77 14.09 7.44
N LEU A 151 1.31 13.17 8.26
CA LEU A 151 1.29 11.75 7.96
C LEU A 151 -0.15 11.24 7.83
N SER A 152 -0.36 10.31 6.92
CA SER A 152 -1.59 9.54 6.83
C SER A 152 -1.25 8.10 6.45
N GLN A 153 -1.93 7.15 7.05
CA GLN A 153 -1.77 5.73 6.77
C GLN A 153 -3.03 5.20 6.08
N LYS A 154 -2.84 4.45 5.02
CA LYS A 154 -3.87 3.59 4.46
C LYS A 154 -3.65 2.21 5.08
N THR A 155 -4.46 1.88 6.08
CA THR A 155 -4.55 0.51 6.59
C THR A 155 -5.33 -0.29 5.56
N ASN A 156 -4.83 -1.45 5.19
CA ASN A 156 -5.69 -2.34 4.43
C ASN A 156 -6.74 -2.95 5.38
N GLU A 157 -7.80 -3.45 4.80
CA GLU A 157 -8.97 -3.99 5.51
C GLU A 157 -8.66 -5.25 6.33
N PHE A 158 -7.43 -5.79 6.22
CA PHE A 158 -6.94 -6.94 6.96
C PHE A 158 -6.24 -6.60 8.28
N THR A 159 -6.12 -5.29 8.62
CA THR A 159 -5.57 -4.89 9.92
C THR A 159 -6.67 -4.92 10.99
N GLY A 160 -6.33 -5.32 12.20
CA GLY A 160 -7.25 -5.27 13.34
C GLY A 160 -8.13 -6.52 13.55
N GLY A 161 -7.75 -7.67 12.99
CA GLY A 161 -8.47 -8.94 13.24
C GLY A 161 -9.75 -9.09 12.42
N THR A 162 -9.85 -8.42 11.27
CA THR A 162 -10.96 -8.59 10.32
C THR A 162 -11.14 -10.07 9.97
N ALA A 163 -12.36 -10.58 10.09
CA ALA A 163 -12.70 -11.92 9.64
C ALA A 163 -12.45 -12.04 8.13
N VAL A 164 -11.77 -13.11 7.73
CA VAL A 164 -11.42 -13.36 6.33
C VAL A 164 -12.08 -14.63 5.82
N ILE A 165 -12.37 -14.65 4.52
CA ILE A 165 -12.86 -15.84 3.82
C ILE A 165 -11.78 -16.31 2.87
N ALA A 166 -11.49 -17.61 2.88
CA ALA A 166 -10.60 -18.21 1.90
C ALA A 166 -11.34 -18.36 0.57
N MET A 167 -10.70 -17.84 -0.49
CA MET A 167 -11.22 -17.92 -1.86
C MET A 167 -10.65 -19.16 -2.54
N THR A 168 -11.50 -19.90 -3.21
CA THR A 168 -11.11 -21.02 -4.07
C THR A 168 -10.93 -20.51 -5.51
N PRO A 169 -9.78 -20.73 -6.14
CA PRO A 169 -9.60 -20.42 -7.55
C PRO A 169 -10.60 -21.23 -8.40
N PHE A 170 -11.12 -20.65 -9.47
CA PHE A 170 -11.95 -21.39 -10.42
C PHE A 170 -11.12 -22.26 -11.39
N GLU A 171 -9.81 -21.97 -11.48
CA GLU A 171 -8.84 -22.76 -12.25
C GLU A 171 -7.58 -22.96 -11.41
N TYR A 172 -7.15 -24.20 -11.23
CA TYR A 172 -5.92 -24.62 -10.57
C TYR A 172 -5.55 -26.05 -10.94
N THR A 173 -4.27 -26.41 -10.85
CA THR A 173 -3.80 -27.77 -11.17
C THR A 173 -3.82 -28.68 -9.94
N SER A 174 -3.42 -28.15 -8.77
CA SER A 174 -3.31 -28.96 -7.54
C SER A 174 -3.70 -28.17 -6.31
N GLU A 175 -4.55 -28.76 -5.49
CA GLU A 175 -4.82 -28.31 -4.13
C GLU A 175 -3.96 -29.09 -3.14
N ILE A 176 -3.32 -28.38 -2.22
CA ILE A 176 -2.38 -28.91 -1.22
C ILE A 176 -2.89 -28.52 0.15
N GLU A 177 -3.09 -29.49 1.01
CA GLU A 177 -3.47 -29.27 2.40
C GLU A 177 -2.24 -29.12 3.29
N LEU A 178 -2.12 -27.97 3.94
CA LEU A 178 -1.12 -27.74 4.99
C LEU A 178 -1.80 -27.75 6.36
N VAL A 179 -1.09 -28.18 7.39
CA VAL A 179 -1.57 -28.26 8.78
C VAL A 179 -0.68 -27.43 9.69
N SER A 180 -1.30 -26.59 10.50
CA SER A 180 -0.68 -25.87 11.62
C SER A 180 -1.68 -25.82 12.77
N ASP A 181 -1.23 -26.14 13.99
CA ASP A 181 -2.08 -26.14 15.20
C ASP A 181 -3.39 -26.90 15.03
N GLU A 182 -3.33 -28.10 14.42
CA GLU A 182 -4.47 -28.98 14.12
C GLU A 182 -5.48 -28.41 13.10
N VAL A 183 -5.23 -27.22 12.55
CA VAL A 183 -6.08 -26.60 11.53
C VAL A 183 -5.52 -26.88 10.15
N VAL A 184 -6.41 -27.32 9.25
CA VAL A 184 -6.08 -27.60 7.84
C VAL A 184 -6.34 -26.35 7.01
N TYR A 185 -5.35 -26.01 6.19
CA TYR A 185 -5.39 -24.86 5.32
C TYR A 185 -5.20 -25.31 3.86
N PRO A 186 -6.18 -25.08 2.97
CA PRO A 186 -6.02 -25.34 1.55
C PRO A 186 -5.10 -24.27 0.93
N TYR A 187 -4.16 -24.74 0.14
CA TYR A 187 -3.27 -23.96 -0.72
C TYR A 187 -3.34 -24.50 -2.15
N TYR A 188 -3.06 -23.65 -3.12
CA TYR A 188 -3.05 -24.01 -4.53
C TYR A 188 -1.64 -23.88 -5.08
N ARG A 189 -1.13 -24.97 -5.69
CA ARG A 189 0.23 -25.00 -6.23
C ARG A 189 0.28 -24.26 -7.55
N ILE A 190 1.32 -23.43 -7.69
CA ILE A 190 1.66 -22.75 -8.93
C ILE A 190 3.12 -23.06 -9.32
N SER A 191 3.41 -22.98 -10.61
CA SER A 191 4.73 -23.10 -11.21
C SER A 191 4.85 -22.11 -12.38
N THR A 192 5.83 -22.27 -13.25
CA THR A 192 5.92 -21.53 -14.52
C THR A 192 4.84 -21.98 -15.52
N THR A 193 4.34 -23.22 -15.40
CA THR A 193 3.33 -23.81 -16.27
C THR A 193 1.95 -23.90 -15.61
N ASP A 194 1.92 -24.12 -14.29
CA ASP A 194 0.69 -24.23 -13.53
C ASP A 194 0.31 -22.88 -12.94
N ARG A 195 -0.94 -22.51 -13.13
CA ARG A 195 -1.49 -21.25 -12.61
C ARG A 195 -2.65 -21.49 -11.66
N ALA A 196 -2.94 -20.49 -10.84
CA ALA A 196 -4.19 -20.38 -10.12
C ALA A 196 -4.93 -19.14 -10.62
N ALA A 197 -6.23 -19.25 -10.94
CA ALA A 197 -7.02 -18.14 -11.44
C ALA A 197 -8.26 -17.90 -10.58
N LEU A 198 -8.49 -16.59 -10.25
CA LEU A 198 -9.67 -16.14 -9.51
C LEU A 198 -10.45 -15.12 -10.33
N ARG A 199 -11.77 -15.15 -10.16
CA ARG A 199 -12.67 -14.10 -10.62
C ARG A 199 -13.12 -13.30 -9.41
N LEU A 200 -12.87 -12.00 -9.43
CA LEU A 200 -13.11 -11.09 -8.31
C LEU A 200 -13.93 -9.90 -8.79
N VAL A 201 -14.82 -9.45 -7.93
CA VAL A 201 -15.59 -8.21 -8.15
C VAL A 201 -15.03 -7.15 -7.21
N GLY A 202 -14.65 -6.00 -7.76
CA GLY A 202 -14.13 -4.86 -7.01
C GLY A 202 -15.16 -3.71 -6.92
N PRO A 203 -14.86 -2.67 -6.13
CA PRO A 203 -13.55 -2.44 -5.51
C PRO A 203 -13.29 -3.34 -4.30
N ALA A 204 -12.15 -4.02 -4.28
CA ALA A 204 -11.80 -4.97 -3.22
C ALA A 204 -10.28 -5.11 -3.06
N THR A 205 -9.84 -5.70 -1.96
CA THR A 205 -8.43 -6.06 -1.75
C THR A 205 -8.30 -7.57 -1.54
N LEU A 206 -7.53 -8.24 -2.39
CA LEU A 206 -7.19 -9.65 -2.21
C LEU A 206 -5.89 -9.76 -1.42
N LYS A 207 -5.90 -10.46 -0.28
CA LYS A 207 -4.71 -10.87 0.44
C LYS A 207 -4.22 -12.22 -0.06
N VAL A 208 -2.97 -12.28 -0.45
CA VAL A 208 -2.35 -13.51 -0.96
C VAL A 208 -1.24 -13.95 -0.03
N LEU A 209 -1.31 -15.19 0.44
CA LEU A 209 -0.23 -15.86 1.15
C LEU A 209 0.51 -16.75 0.15
N SER A 210 1.83 -16.57 0.05
CA SER A 210 2.69 -17.37 -0.84
C SER A 210 3.78 -18.09 -0.04
N ARG A 211 4.03 -19.35 -0.36
CA ARG A 211 5.07 -20.17 0.22
C ARG A 211 5.83 -20.87 -0.90
N ILE A 212 7.15 -20.73 -0.93
CA ILE A 212 7.98 -21.55 -1.82
C ILE A 212 8.12 -22.95 -1.22
N GLU A 213 8.16 -23.98 -2.06
CA GLU A 213 8.42 -25.36 -1.63
C GLU A 213 9.92 -25.64 -1.61
N PHE A 214 10.43 -26.06 -0.46
CA PHE A 214 11.84 -26.38 -0.21
C PHE A 214 12.10 -27.85 -0.45
N SER A 215 13.17 -28.19 -1.19
CA SER A 215 13.75 -29.50 -1.07
C SER A 215 14.59 -29.60 0.21
N PRO A 216 14.82 -30.81 0.75
CA PRO A 216 15.56 -31.01 2.01
C PRO A 216 17.00 -30.43 1.99
N GLU A 217 17.60 -30.28 0.81
CA GLU A 217 18.94 -29.75 0.63
C GLU A 217 19.03 -28.22 0.69
N MET A 218 17.92 -27.54 0.51
CA MET A 218 17.86 -26.08 0.50
C MET A 218 18.05 -25.53 1.90
N LYS A 219 18.89 -24.49 2.03
CA LYS A 219 19.19 -23.81 3.29
C LYS A 219 18.98 -22.30 3.16
N GLY A 220 18.73 -21.66 4.29
CA GLY A 220 18.57 -20.21 4.37
C GLY A 220 17.30 -19.68 3.67
N ASN A 221 17.27 -18.40 3.41
CA ASN A 221 16.15 -17.78 2.71
C ASN A 221 16.24 -18.04 1.21
N GLN A 222 15.14 -18.51 0.64
CA GLN A 222 14.95 -18.67 -0.80
C GLN A 222 14.17 -17.49 -1.34
N LYS A 223 14.55 -17.01 -2.53
CA LYS A 223 13.85 -15.94 -3.23
C LYS A 223 13.01 -16.55 -4.36
N TRP A 224 11.84 -15.98 -4.61
CA TRP A 224 11.02 -16.33 -5.78
C TRP A 224 10.22 -15.14 -6.26
N LYS A 225 9.67 -15.25 -7.46
CA LYS A 225 8.81 -14.23 -8.05
C LYS A 225 7.46 -14.81 -8.40
N VAL A 226 6.40 -14.06 -8.08
CA VAL A 226 5.03 -14.36 -8.49
C VAL A 226 4.54 -13.27 -9.42
N GLN A 227 4.20 -13.63 -10.64
CA GLN A 227 3.51 -12.76 -11.59
C GLN A 227 2.01 -12.80 -11.30
N VAL A 228 1.41 -11.62 -11.28
CA VAL A 228 -0.04 -11.42 -11.19
C VAL A 228 -0.50 -10.78 -12.49
N MET A 229 -1.34 -11.49 -13.22
CA MET A 229 -2.02 -11.00 -14.41
C MET A 229 -3.41 -10.51 -14.02
N GLU A 230 -3.89 -9.46 -14.65
CA GLU A 230 -5.26 -8.96 -14.57
C GLU A 230 -5.81 -8.90 -15.99
N ASP A 231 -6.88 -9.62 -16.24
CA ASP A 231 -7.52 -9.69 -17.56
C ASP A 231 -6.54 -9.99 -18.70
N GLY A 232 -5.63 -10.96 -18.46
CA GLY A 232 -4.60 -11.40 -19.39
C GLY A 232 -3.40 -10.46 -19.54
N LYS A 233 -3.33 -9.34 -18.81
CA LYS A 233 -2.20 -8.40 -18.83
C LYS A 233 -1.40 -8.46 -17.54
N LEU A 234 -0.08 -8.33 -17.61
CA LEU A 234 0.77 -8.27 -16.42
C LEU A 234 0.42 -7.03 -15.60
N LYS A 235 -0.13 -7.26 -14.40
CA LYS A 235 -0.40 -6.21 -13.42
C LYS A 235 0.84 -5.89 -12.59
N LYS A 236 1.46 -6.93 -12.03
CA LYS A 236 2.63 -6.78 -11.16
C LYS A 236 3.38 -8.10 -10.97
N ALA A 237 4.70 -8.01 -10.76
CA ALA A 237 5.51 -9.11 -10.27
C ALA A 237 5.92 -8.83 -8.81
N TYR A 238 5.69 -9.80 -7.93
CA TYR A 238 6.03 -9.72 -6.52
C TYR A 238 7.30 -10.51 -6.25
N HIS A 239 8.31 -9.86 -5.65
CA HIS A 239 9.57 -10.46 -5.23
C HIS A 239 9.46 -10.86 -3.77
N LEU A 240 9.55 -12.13 -3.48
CA LEU A 240 9.32 -12.71 -2.17
C LEU A 240 10.59 -13.42 -1.68
N SER A 241 10.75 -13.57 -0.36
CA SER A 241 11.92 -14.23 0.22
C SER A 241 11.63 -14.77 1.61
N ALA A 242 11.69 -16.09 1.80
CA ALA A 242 11.50 -16.71 3.11
C ALA A 242 12.40 -17.93 3.31
N GLY A 243 12.63 -18.29 4.57
CA GLY A 243 13.21 -19.58 4.97
C GLY A 243 12.14 -20.66 5.12
N SER A 244 12.56 -21.91 5.32
CA SER A 244 11.64 -23.02 5.63
C SER A 244 10.80 -22.73 6.87
N SER A 245 9.63 -23.31 6.94
CA SER A 245 8.74 -23.21 8.11
C SER A 245 8.94 -24.42 9.01
N ASP A 246 8.90 -24.20 10.31
CA ASP A 246 8.91 -25.19 11.38
C ASP A 246 7.55 -25.35 12.05
N VAL A 247 6.58 -24.52 11.69
CA VAL A 247 5.23 -24.49 12.32
C VAL A 247 4.10 -24.98 11.42
N ILE A 248 4.37 -25.19 10.13
CA ILE A 248 3.37 -25.68 9.19
C ILE A 248 3.97 -26.81 8.34
N GLN A 249 3.20 -27.84 8.10
CA GLN A 249 3.63 -29.02 7.36
C GLN A 249 2.53 -29.50 6.41
N TYR A 250 2.89 -30.36 5.47
CA TYR A 250 1.91 -31.05 4.64
C TYR A 250 1.05 -31.97 5.49
N ARG A 251 -0.26 -32.00 5.22
CA ARG A 251 -1.18 -32.97 5.85
C ARG A 251 -0.78 -34.41 5.52
N ASN A 252 -0.41 -34.65 4.28
CA ASN A 252 0.11 -35.94 3.82
C ASN A 252 1.62 -35.86 3.65
N PRO A 253 2.38 -36.94 3.93
CA PRO A 253 3.82 -36.94 3.73
C PRO A 253 4.20 -36.47 2.33
N ALA A 254 5.12 -35.51 2.25
CA ALA A 254 5.64 -34.96 1.01
C ALA A 254 7.17 -34.84 1.10
N PRO A 255 7.89 -34.96 -0.03
CA PRO A 255 9.36 -34.82 -0.04
C PRO A 255 9.82 -33.36 0.11
N LEU A 256 8.90 -32.41 0.04
CA LEU A 256 9.16 -30.97 0.11
C LEU A 256 8.71 -30.40 1.46
N LEU A 257 9.25 -29.25 1.84
CA LEU A 257 8.89 -28.50 3.03
C LEU A 257 8.33 -27.12 2.62
N PRO A 258 7.24 -26.64 3.22
CA PRO A 258 6.73 -25.30 2.92
C PRO A 258 7.64 -24.25 3.59
N SER A 259 7.84 -23.10 2.92
CA SER A 259 8.46 -21.93 3.54
C SER A 259 7.52 -21.28 4.56
N ARG A 260 8.05 -20.34 5.35
CA ARG A 260 7.21 -19.34 6.00
C ARG A 260 6.43 -18.59 4.95
N ALA A 261 5.20 -18.16 5.28
CA ALA A 261 4.37 -17.42 4.35
C ALA A 261 4.90 -15.99 4.15
N GLU A 262 5.01 -15.59 2.90
CA GLU A 262 5.09 -14.20 2.51
C GLU A 262 3.70 -13.71 2.12
N THR A 263 3.40 -12.46 2.46
CA THR A 263 2.09 -11.87 2.20
C THR A 263 2.20 -10.69 1.25
N PHE A 264 1.32 -10.64 0.26
CA PHE A 264 1.15 -9.46 -0.57
C PHE A 264 -0.33 -9.19 -0.85
N PHE A 265 -0.62 -8.01 -1.36
CA PHE A 265 -1.99 -7.55 -1.61
C PHE A 265 -2.16 -7.18 -3.06
N VAL A 266 -3.33 -7.52 -3.60
CA VAL A 266 -3.76 -7.17 -4.96
C VAL A 266 -5.00 -6.32 -4.85
N GLU A 267 -4.91 -5.05 -5.26
CA GLU A 267 -6.05 -4.16 -5.36
C GLU A 267 -6.88 -4.57 -6.59
N VAL A 268 -8.16 -4.80 -6.36
CA VAL A 268 -9.17 -5.12 -7.39
C VAL A 268 -9.93 -3.85 -7.69
N PRO A 269 -9.87 -3.29 -8.91
CA PRO A 269 -10.64 -2.10 -9.30
C PRO A 269 -12.13 -2.40 -9.29
N GLU A 270 -12.95 -1.37 -9.47
CA GLU A 270 -14.39 -1.51 -9.67
C GLU A 270 -14.68 -2.35 -10.92
N GLY A 271 -15.59 -3.30 -10.79
CA GLY A 271 -15.99 -4.24 -11.85
C GLY A 271 -15.54 -5.68 -11.59
N GLU A 272 -15.85 -6.55 -12.54
CA GLU A 272 -15.44 -7.96 -12.52
C GLU A 272 -14.12 -8.12 -13.26
N HIS A 273 -13.14 -8.78 -12.62
CA HIS A 273 -11.79 -9.00 -13.14
C HIS A 273 -11.33 -10.44 -12.93
N VAL A 274 -10.51 -10.93 -13.87
CA VAL A 274 -9.86 -12.23 -13.77
C VAL A 274 -8.39 -12.04 -13.41
N TYR A 275 -7.98 -12.66 -12.30
CA TYR A 275 -6.60 -12.65 -11.82
C TYR A 275 -5.96 -14.01 -11.99
N GLU A 276 -4.78 -14.05 -12.60
CA GLU A 276 -3.98 -15.26 -12.74
C GLU A 276 -2.65 -15.09 -11.99
N PHE A 277 -2.25 -16.14 -11.27
CA PHE A 277 -1.02 -16.20 -10.46
C PHE A 277 -0.16 -17.34 -10.97
N ARG A 278 1.12 -17.04 -11.28
CA ARG A 278 2.12 -18.02 -11.73
C ARG A 278 3.52 -17.63 -11.27
N MET A 279 4.43 -18.60 -11.26
CA MET A 279 5.84 -18.33 -11.03
C MET A 279 6.48 -17.68 -12.27
N GLU A 280 7.50 -16.84 -12.06
CA GLU A 280 8.33 -16.28 -13.12
C GLU A 280 9.70 -16.95 -13.09
N ASP A 281 10.08 -17.62 -14.19
CA ASP A 281 11.43 -18.19 -14.43
C ASP A 281 12.04 -18.98 -13.26
N ASP A 282 11.24 -19.79 -12.59
CA ASP A 282 11.68 -20.60 -11.46
C ASP A 282 11.23 -22.07 -11.67
N PRO A 283 12.15 -23.04 -11.64
CA PRO A 283 11.79 -24.45 -11.81
C PRO A 283 11.07 -25.06 -10.59
N ARG A 284 11.04 -24.33 -9.47
CA ARG A 284 10.36 -24.76 -8.26
C ARG A 284 8.86 -24.47 -8.33
N THR A 285 8.18 -24.88 -7.30
CA THR A 285 6.76 -24.63 -7.11
C THR A 285 6.52 -23.74 -5.90
N ALA A 286 5.43 -23.00 -5.91
CA ALA A 286 4.95 -22.23 -4.77
C ALA A 286 3.50 -22.56 -4.46
N LEU A 287 3.14 -22.42 -3.20
CA LEU A 287 1.79 -22.65 -2.69
C LEU A 287 1.15 -21.30 -2.42
N MET A 288 -0.06 -21.11 -2.94
CA MET A 288 -0.82 -19.87 -2.84
C MET A 288 -2.10 -20.08 -2.03
N ARG A 289 -2.43 -19.13 -1.17
CA ARG A 289 -3.73 -19.07 -0.49
C ARG A 289 -4.29 -17.67 -0.62
N PHE A 290 -5.56 -17.58 -0.97
CA PHE A 290 -6.25 -16.36 -1.31
C PHE A 290 -7.29 -16.03 -0.24
N LEU A 291 -7.29 -14.80 0.26
CA LEU A 291 -8.17 -14.37 1.35
C LEU A 291 -8.82 -13.03 0.99
N MET A 292 -10.12 -12.92 1.25
CA MET A 292 -10.89 -11.67 1.14
C MET A 292 -11.44 -11.27 2.51
N PRO A 293 -11.59 -9.97 2.83
CA PRO A 293 -12.34 -9.53 3.99
C PRO A 293 -13.80 -9.99 3.90
N LYS A 294 -14.35 -10.47 5.00
CA LYS A 294 -15.75 -10.91 5.05
C LYS A 294 -16.72 -9.78 4.71
N THR A 295 -16.39 -8.55 5.07
CA THR A 295 -17.21 -7.36 4.83
C THR A 295 -17.40 -7.02 3.35
N GLU A 296 -16.47 -7.38 2.48
CA GLU A 296 -16.57 -7.14 1.03
C GLU A 296 -17.52 -8.11 0.33
N LEU A 297 -17.78 -9.26 0.91
CA LEU A 297 -18.69 -10.26 0.37
C LEU A 297 -20.14 -10.09 0.86
N ASP A 298 -20.35 -9.38 1.97
CA ASP A 298 -21.67 -9.12 2.55
C ASP A 298 -22.35 -7.84 1.99
N GLY A 299 -21.71 -7.12 1.06
CA GLY A 299 -22.16 -5.84 0.49
C GLY A 299 -23.44 -5.89 -0.36
N GLU A 300 -24.05 -7.05 -0.58
CA GLU A 300 -25.30 -7.21 -1.32
C GLU A 300 -26.57 -7.25 -0.45
N LYS A 301 -26.46 -7.01 0.87
CA LYS A 301 -27.63 -6.99 1.75
C LYS A 301 -27.80 -5.67 2.47
N GLY A 302 -28.17 -4.64 1.72
CA GLY A 302 -28.47 -3.33 2.28
C GLY A 302 -29.24 -2.44 1.31
N ASN A 303 -30.44 -2.86 0.90
CA ASN A 303 -31.48 -1.96 0.42
C ASN A 303 -32.84 -2.56 0.77
#